data_bb94c4d3b2e0ca416c1301c458b3647d
#
_entry.id   bb94c4d3b2e0ca416c1301c458b3647d
#
_cell.length_a   1.000
_cell.length_b   1.000
_cell.length_c   1.000
_cell.angle_alpha   90.00
_cell.angle_beta   90.00
_cell.angle_gamma   90.00
#
_symmetry.space_group_name_H-M   'P 1'
#
loop_
_entity.id
_entity.type
_entity.pdbx_description
1 polymer ?
#
loop_
_entity_poly.entity_id
_entity_poly.type
_entity_poly.pdbx_seq_one_letter_code
_entity_poly.pdbx_strand_id
1 'polypeptide(L)'
;MRLYDIPLPSRLMLGTAQYPSPQVLAEAVAASGAAVVTVSLRREAAGAPGANGFWSLIRQTGARILPNTAGCHSVAEAVTTARMAREVFGTDWIKLEVIGNADTLQPDPFALVEAARILTAEGFAVLPYTTEDLIVGERLLDAGCRVLMPWGAPIGTGRGLRHAEALAAMRQHFRDVPLIIDAGLGAPSQAAQAMEMGFDGVLLNTAVARAGDPVAMARAFGQAVAAGRLAHEAGLMPPRDMAAPSTPVLGMADLGLDGLA
;
A
#
# COMPACT_ATOMS: atom_id res chain seq x y z
N MET A 1 -9.53 4.36 -7.46
CA MET A 1 -8.59 5.46 -7.15
C MET A 1 -7.88 5.92 -8.42
N ARG A 2 -7.16 7.04 -8.38
CA ARG A 2 -6.41 7.54 -9.55
C ARG A 2 -4.97 7.86 -9.12
N LEU A 3 -3.97 7.38 -9.87
CA LEU A 3 -2.55 7.70 -9.66
C LEU A 3 -1.95 8.14 -11.00
N TYR A 4 -1.21 9.26 -11.01
CA TYR A 4 -0.61 9.83 -12.22
C TYR A 4 -1.61 9.87 -13.40
N ASP A 5 -2.83 10.37 -13.13
CA ASP A 5 -3.94 10.49 -14.07
C ASP A 5 -4.52 9.18 -14.62
N ILE A 6 -4.02 8.04 -14.15
CA ILE A 6 -4.50 6.72 -14.54
C ILE A 6 -5.53 6.21 -13.52
N PRO A 7 -6.77 5.93 -13.94
CA PRO A 7 -7.76 5.31 -13.08
C PRO A 7 -7.39 3.85 -12.79
N LEU A 8 -7.46 3.45 -11.52
CA LEU A 8 -7.23 2.10 -11.07
C LEU A 8 -8.53 1.52 -10.50
N PRO A 9 -8.92 0.30 -10.91
CA PRO A 9 -10.20 -0.30 -10.50
C PRO A 9 -10.23 -0.73 -9.03
N SER A 10 -9.07 -0.88 -8.40
CA SER A 10 -8.91 -1.30 -7.01
C SER A 10 -7.95 -0.39 -6.26
N ARG A 11 -8.03 -0.43 -4.93
CA ARG A 11 -7.12 0.26 -3.99
C ARG A 11 -6.06 -0.68 -3.41
N LEU A 12 -6.09 -1.94 -3.82
CA LEU A 12 -5.13 -2.96 -3.41
C LEU A 12 -4.02 -3.12 -4.45
N MET A 13 -2.78 -3.14 -3.97
CA MET A 13 -1.58 -3.49 -4.71
C MET A 13 -0.92 -4.69 -4.05
N LEU A 14 -0.39 -5.62 -4.85
CA LEU A 14 0.30 -6.80 -4.35
C LEU A 14 1.76 -6.87 -4.85
N GLY A 15 2.66 -7.27 -3.94
CA GLY A 15 3.98 -7.73 -4.33
C GLY A 15 3.92 -9.13 -4.94
N THR A 16 4.94 -9.48 -5.74
CA THR A 16 4.99 -10.78 -6.43
C THR A 16 6.01 -11.75 -5.81
N ALA A 17 6.61 -11.36 -4.69
CA ALA A 17 7.68 -12.11 -4.06
C ALA A 17 7.19 -13.23 -3.15
N GLN A 18 7.97 -14.33 -3.07
CA GLN A 18 7.85 -15.38 -2.06
C GLN A 18 6.57 -16.25 -2.13
N TYR A 19 5.81 -16.19 -3.20
CA TYR A 19 4.72 -17.14 -3.41
C TYR A 19 5.27 -18.55 -3.69
N PRO A 20 4.52 -19.60 -3.30
CA PRO A 20 4.94 -20.99 -3.53
C PRO A 20 5.17 -21.33 -4.99
N SER A 21 4.39 -20.74 -5.89
CA SER A 21 4.54 -20.89 -7.35
C SER A 21 3.98 -19.68 -8.10
N PRO A 22 4.38 -19.47 -9.38
CA PRO A 22 3.78 -18.46 -10.24
C PRO A 22 2.26 -18.62 -10.41
N GLN A 23 1.77 -19.85 -10.42
CA GLN A 23 0.34 -20.14 -10.54
C GLN A 23 -0.43 -19.63 -9.32
N VAL A 24 0.05 -19.94 -8.10
CA VAL A 24 -0.55 -19.45 -6.84
C VAL A 24 -0.53 -17.93 -6.78
N LEU A 25 0.53 -17.27 -7.27
CA LEU A 25 0.59 -15.83 -7.38
C LEU A 25 -0.52 -15.29 -8.29
N ALA A 26 -0.69 -15.83 -9.48
CA ALA A 26 -1.71 -15.39 -10.42
C ALA A 26 -3.13 -15.56 -9.86
N GLU A 27 -3.39 -16.68 -9.21
CA GLU A 27 -4.66 -16.96 -8.53
C GLU A 27 -4.90 -15.97 -7.38
N ALA A 28 -3.86 -15.65 -6.57
CA ALA A 28 -3.94 -14.68 -5.50
C ALA A 28 -4.22 -13.26 -6.03
N VAL A 29 -3.55 -12.84 -7.11
CA VAL A 29 -3.81 -11.54 -7.77
C VAL A 29 -5.26 -11.48 -8.26
N ALA A 30 -5.73 -12.51 -8.94
CA ALA A 30 -7.11 -12.57 -9.43
C ALA A 30 -8.13 -12.55 -8.27
N ALA A 31 -7.90 -13.36 -7.23
CA ALA A 31 -8.79 -13.45 -6.07
C ALA A 31 -8.87 -12.16 -5.26
N SER A 32 -7.79 -11.39 -5.19
CA SER A 32 -7.72 -10.13 -4.47
C SER A 32 -8.33 -8.95 -5.21
N GLY A 33 -8.45 -9.01 -6.53
CA GLY A 33 -8.78 -7.87 -7.38
C GLY A 33 -7.71 -6.77 -7.37
N ALA A 34 -6.45 -7.09 -7.08
CA ALA A 34 -5.38 -6.10 -7.05
C ALA A 34 -5.22 -5.40 -8.41
N ALA A 35 -5.19 -4.07 -8.40
CA ALA A 35 -5.05 -3.26 -9.62
C ALA A 35 -3.60 -3.15 -10.10
N VAL A 36 -2.64 -3.35 -9.19
CA VAL A 36 -1.20 -3.17 -9.44
C VAL A 36 -0.43 -4.32 -8.79
N VAL A 37 0.60 -4.80 -9.48
CA VAL A 37 1.56 -5.76 -8.93
C VAL A 37 2.98 -5.20 -9.00
N THR A 38 3.75 -5.33 -7.90
CA THR A 38 5.14 -4.90 -7.90
C THR A 38 6.06 -6.02 -8.32
N VAL A 39 7.10 -5.67 -9.07
CA VAL A 39 8.09 -6.60 -9.60
C VAL A 39 9.51 -6.06 -9.37
N SER A 40 10.48 -6.95 -9.18
CA SER A 40 11.88 -6.59 -8.99
C SER A 40 12.76 -7.16 -10.10
N LEU A 41 13.61 -6.31 -10.70
CA LEU A 41 14.60 -6.75 -11.70
C LEU A 41 15.60 -7.76 -11.17
N ARG A 42 16.01 -7.61 -9.91
CA ARG A 42 17.04 -8.49 -9.29
C ARG A 42 16.60 -9.95 -9.21
N ARG A 43 15.29 -10.20 -9.17
CA ARG A 43 14.74 -11.57 -9.07
C ARG A 43 14.50 -12.19 -10.44
N GLU A 44 14.21 -11.37 -11.40
CA GLU A 44 13.71 -11.74 -12.71
C GLU A 44 14.77 -11.47 -13.79
N ALA A 45 16.02 -11.85 -13.54
CA ALA A 45 17.11 -11.69 -14.52
C ALA A 45 16.61 -12.17 -15.91
N ALA A 46 16.59 -11.26 -16.85
CA ALA A 46 16.21 -11.53 -18.22
C ALA A 46 17.05 -12.69 -18.77
N GLY A 47 16.40 -13.84 -19.04
CA GLY A 47 17.09 -15.04 -19.53
C GLY A 47 17.03 -16.26 -18.60
N ALA A 48 16.46 -16.15 -17.38
CA ALA A 48 16.24 -17.35 -16.56
C ALA A 48 15.25 -18.30 -17.25
N PRO A 49 15.50 -19.64 -17.24
CA PRO A 49 14.55 -20.62 -17.75
C PRO A 49 13.19 -20.44 -17.07
N GLY A 50 12.13 -20.12 -17.82
CA GLY A 50 10.78 -19.88 -17.29
C GLY A 50 10.37 -18.41 -17.14
N ALA A 51 11.27 -17.43 -17.30
CA ALA A 51 10.94 -16.01 -17.20
C ALA A 51 9.80 -15.58 -18.13
N ASN A 52 9.78 -16.06 -19.36
CA ASN A 52 8.71 -15.77 -20.33
C ASN A 52 7.32 -16.28 -19.88
N GLY A 53 7.27 -17.43 -19.20
CA GLY A 53 6.04 -17.98 -18.65
C GLY A 53 5.51 -17.15 -17.48
N PHE A 54 6.39 -16.71 -16.58
CA PHE A 54 6.05 -15.87 -15.43
C PHE A 54 5.45 -14.52 -15.89
N TRP A 55 6.12 -13.84 -16.83
CA TRP A 55 5.63 -12.54 -17.34
C TRP A 55 4.32 -12.66 -18.09
N SER A 56 4.15 -13.74 -18.88
CA SER A 56 2.88 -14.03 -19.54
C SER A 56 1.76 -14.20 -18.52
N LEU A 57 2.02 -14.93 -17.44
CA LEU A 57 1.04 -15.16 -16.38
C LEU A 57 0.66 -13.86 -15.65
N ILE A 58 1.64 -13.02 -15.30
CA ILE A 58 1.36 -11.72 -14.67
C ILE A 58 0.54 -10.81 -15.61
N ARG A 59 0.87 -10.75 -16.90
CA ARG A 59 0.09 -9.95 -17.87
C ARG A 59 -1.35 -10.43 -18.00
N GLN A 60 -1.59 -11.74 -17.92
CA GLN A 60 -2.94 -12.32 -17.97
C GLN A 60 -3.82 -11.93 -16.79
N THR A 61 -3.24 -11.53 -15.64
CA THR A 61 -4.02 -11.04 -14.50
C THR A 61 -4.71 -9.70 -14.77
N GLY A 62 -4.27 -8.95 -15.78
CA GLY A 62 -4.75 -7.60 -16.09
C GLY A 62 -4.27 -6.52 -15.13
N ALA A 63 -3.52 -6.88 -14.07
CA ALA A 63 -2.94 -5.91 -13.14
C ALA A 63 -1.80 -5.11 -13.80
N ARG A 64 -1.71 -3.82 -13.46
CA ARG A 64 -0.61 -2.96 -13.92
C ARG A 64 0.69 -3.36 -13.26
N ILE A 65 1.75 -3.46 -14.03
CA ILE A 65 3.09 -3.72 -13.52
C ILE A 65 3.69 -2.43 -12.95
N LEU A 66 4.20 -2.51 -11.71
CA LEU A 66 4.94 -1.46 -11.02
C LEU A 66 6.32 -2.01 -10.65
N PRO A 67 7.35 -1.78 -11.47
CA PRO A 67 8.71 -2.17 -11.10
C PRO A 67 9.16 -1.45 -9.83
N ASN A 68 10.07 -2.07 -9.06
CA ASN A 68 10.66 -1.46 -7.88
C ASN A 68 12.19 -1.49 -7.90
N THR A 69 12.79 -0.62 -7.10
CA THR A 69 14.24 -0.57 -6.85
C THR A 69 14.62 -1.27 -5.54
N ALA A 70 13.87 -2.31 -5.17
CA ALA A 70 14.06 -3.05 -3.92
C ALA A 70 15.51 -3.54 -3.75
N GLY A 71 16.06 -3.30 -2.56
CA GLY A 71 17.43 -3.66 -2.21
C GLY A 71 18.51 -2.74 -2.79
N CYS A 72 18.17 -1.57 -3.30
CA CYS A 72 19.13 -0.51 -3.60
C CYS A 72 19.47 0.27 -2.31
N HIS A 73 20.74 0.58 -2.12
CA HIS A 73 21.27 1.28 -0.94
C HIS A 73 21.88 2.64 -1.29
N SER A 74 21.83 3.04 -2.54
CA SER A 74 22.35 4.34 -3.00
C SER A 74 21.48 4.94 -4.10
N VAL A 75 21.60 6.24 -4.27
CA VAL A 75 20.96 6.99 -5.37
C VAL A 75 21.34 6.40 -6.73
N ALA A 76 22.61 6.14 -6.94
CA ALA A 76 23.12 5.63 -8.23
C ALA A 76 22.55 4.24 -8.56
N GLU A 77 22.47 3.33 -7.58
CA GLU A 77 21.85 2.02 -7.75
C GLU A 77 20.36 2.13 -8.08
N ALA A 78 19.62 2.96 -7.33
CA ALA A 78 18.18 3.13 -7.51
C ALA A 78 17.85 3.74 -8.88
N VAL A 79 18.55 4.79 -9.29
CA VAL A 79 18.39 5.44 -10.59
C VAL A 79 18.71 4.50 -11.74
N THR A 80 19.83 3.78 -11.64
CA THR A 80 20.22 2.79 -12.68
C THR A 80 19.20 1.68 -12.79
N THR A 81 18.74 1.14 -11.65
CA THR A 81 17.71 0.08 -11.62
C THR A 81 16.39 0.57 -12.22
N ALA A 82 15.99 1.81 -11.91
CA ALA A 82 14.77 2.40 -12.47
C ALA A 82 14.84 2.54 -14.00
N ARG A 83 15.97 3.03 -14.53
CA ARG A 83 16.20 3.14 -15.99
C ARG A 83 16.15 1.77 -16.68
N MET A 84 16.81 0.77 -16.10
CA MET A 84 16.74 -0.61 -16.61
C MET A 84 15.31 -1.16 -16.56
N ALA A 85 14.57 -0.85 -15.49
CA ALA A 85 13.17 -1.29 -15.36
C ALA A 85 12.27 -0.66 -16.43
N ARG A 86 12.47 0.61 -16.78
CA ARG A 86 11.77 1.27 -17.89
C ARG A 86 11.94 0.53 -19.19
N GLU A 87 13.17 0.17 -19.53
CA GLU A 87 13.50 -0.56 -20.77
C GLU A 87 12.88 -1.97 -20.78
N VAL A 88 12.97 -2.69 -19.66
CA VAL A 88 12.48 -4.09 -19.58
C VAL A 88 10.97 -4.17 -19.57
N PHE A 89 10.29 -3.28 -18.86
CA PHE A 89 8.85 -3.35 -18.64
C PHE A 89 8.03 -2.39 -19.52
N GLY A 90 8.67 -1.46 -20.20
CA GLY A 90 7.99 -0.48 -21.05
C GLY A 90 7.05 0.43 -20.26
N THR A 91 7.47 0.85 -19.06
CA THR A 91 6.65 1.68 -18.16
C THR A 91 7.49 2.75 -17.48
N ASP A 92 6.92 3.96 -17.35
CA ASP A 92 7.53 5.05 -16.59
C ASP A 92 7.19 4.97 -15.09
N TRP A 93 6.32 4.06 -14.67
CA TRP A 93 6.00 3.85 -13.27
C TRP A 93 7.15 3.15 -12.55
N ILE A 94 7.53 3.66 -11.37
CA ILE A 94 8.56 3.07 -10.53
C ILE A 94 8.23 3.21 -9.06
N LYS A 95 8.21 2.11 -8.32
CA LYS A 95 8.23 2.14 -6.85
C LYS A 95 9.69 2.35 -6.42
N LEU A 96 9.98 3.55 -5.93
CA LEU A 96 11.33 3.94 -5.56
C LEU A 96 11.62 3.56 -4.11
N GLU A 97 12.63 2.73 -3.92
CA GLU A 97 13.18 2.34 -2.63
C GLU A 97 14.68 2.66 -2.62
N VAL A 98 15.14 3.36 -1.58
CA VAL A 98 16.57 3.50 -1.25
C VAL A 98 16.70 3.15 0.23
N ILE A 99 17.31 2.01 0.54
CA ILE A 99 17.35 1.47 1.90
C ILE A 99 18.53 2.07 2.67
N GLY A 100 18.21 2.74 3.77
CA GLY A 100 19.20 3.36 4.65
C GLY A 100 19.67 2.44 5.77
N ASN A 101 18.81 1.53 6.23
CA ASN A 101 19.13 0.61 7.33
C ASN A 101 18.77 -0.83 6.95
N ALA A 102 19.75 -1.73 6.99
CA ALA A 102 19.59 -3.11 6.56
C ALA A 102 18.72 -3.97 7.52
N ASP A 103 18.71 -3.66 8.82
CA ASP A 103 17.98 -4.45 9.82
C ASP A 103 16.48 -4.14 9.83
N THR A 104 16.13 -2.88 9.57
CA THR A 104 14.74 -2.40 9.60
C THR A 104 14.14 -2.23 8.20
N LEU A 105 14.97 -2.24 7.16
CA LEU A 105 14.63 -1.87 5.79
C LEU A 105 13.97 -0.48 5.70
N GLN A 106 14.36 0.41 6.63
CA GLN A 106 13.93 1.80 6.64
C GLN A 106 14.56 2.54 5.47
N PRO A 107 13.79 3.35 4.73
CA PRO A 107 14.34 4.15 3.64
C PRO A 107 15.32 5.22 4.17
N ASP A 108 16.35 5.51 3.39
CA ASP A 108 17.20 6.68 3.57
C ASP A 108 16.45 7.91 3.05
N PRO A 109 16.02 8.85 3.90
CA PRO A 109 15.18 9.97 3.47
C PRO A 109 15.92 10.94 2.56
N PHE A 110 17.25 11.10 2.72
CA PHE A 110 18.05 12.02 1.92
C PHE A 110 18.29 11.46 0.52
N ALA A 111 18.77 10.23 0.45
CA ALA A 111 18.99 9.54 -0.82
C ALA A 111 17.70 9.29 -1.59
N LEU A 112 16.59 9.03 -0.89
CA LEU A 112 15.27 8.86 -1.49
C LEU A 112 14.81 10.14 -2.21
N VAL A 113 14.91 11.30 -1.55
CA VAL A 113 14.52 12.61 -2.14
C VAL A 113 15.42 12.96 -3.33
N GLU A 114 16.71 12.70 -3.24
CA GLU A 114 17.65 12.94 -4.34
C GLU A 114 17.33 12.04 -5.55
N ALA A 115 17.15 10.74 -5.35
CA ALA A 115 16.79 9.81 -6.41
C ALA A 115 15.42 10.14 -7.03
N ALA A 116 14.44 10.54 -6.21
CA ALA A 116 13.14 10.98 -6.68
C ALA A 116 13.24 12.20 -7.61
N ARG A 117 14.03 13.21 -7.25
CA ARG A 117 14.26 14.40 -8.09
C ARG A 117 14.85 14.06 -9.44
N ILE A 118 15.85 13.17 -9.47
CA ILE A 118 16.47 12.73 -10.72
C ILE A 118 15.44 12.03 -11.60
N LEU A 119 14.71 11.06 -11.04
CA LEU A 119 13.79 10.23 -11.79
C LEU A 119 12.56 11.00 -12.27
N THR A 120 12.01 11.91 -11.46
CA THR A 120 10.88 12.77 -11.90
C THR A 120 11.30 13.72 -13.03
N ALA A 121 12.52 14.29 -12.98
CA ALA A 121 13.07 15.09 -14.06
C ALA A 121 13.26 14.30 -15.36
N GLU A 122 13.46 12.97 -15.27
CA GLU A 122 13.53 12.06 -16.40
C GLU A 122 12.16 11.53 -16.86
N GLY A 123 11.07 12.05 -16.29
CA GLY A 123 9.70 11.71 -16.67
C GLY A 123 9.14 10.45 -16.05
N PHE A 124 9.78 9.91 -14.99
CA PHE A 124 9.20 8.79 -14.24
C PHE A 124 8.01 9.23 -13.39
N ALA A 125 7.01 8.36 -13.31
CA ALA A 125 5.94 8.40 -12.33
C ALA A 125 6.42 7.68 -11.06
N VAL A 126 7.01 8.44 -10.14
CA VAL A 126 7.69 7.91 -8.95
C VAL A 126 6.69 7.67 -7.82
N LEU A 127 6.65 6.44 -7.30
CA LEU A 127 5.92 6.03 -6.10
C LEU A 127 6.95 5.76 -4.98
N PRO A 128 7.27 6.76 -4.13
CA PRO A 128 8.38 6.66 -3.18
C PRO A 128 7.97 5.92 -1.91
N TYR A 129 8.68 4.84 -1.58
CA TYR A 129 8.59 4.18 -0.29
C TYR A 129 9.26 5.05 0.78
N THR A 130 8.47 5.55 1.73
CA THR A 130 8.91 6.50 2.75
C THR A 130 8.38 6.13 4.14
N THR A 131 8.74 6.92 5.14
CA THR A 131 8.15 6.87 6.48
C THR A 131 6.96 7.84 6.59
N GLU A 132 6.38 7.93 7.79
CA GLU A 132 5.31 8.86 8.14
C GLU A 132 5.80 10.31 8.42
N ASP A 133 7.05 10.63 8.07
CA ASP A 133 7.64 11.96 8.28
C ASP A 133 7.07 13.00 7.31
N LEU A 134 6.47 14.07 7.86
CA LEU A 134 5.83 15.12 7.07
C LEU A 134 6.83 15.90 6.22
N ILE A 135 8.00 16.21 6.78
CA ILE A 135 9.03 17.02 6.08
C ILE A 135 9.61 16.24 4.90
N VAL A 136 9.83 14.93 5.09
CA VAL A 136 10.26 14.06 3.98
C VAL A 136 9.17 14.00 2.92
N GLY A 137 7.91 13.88 3.32
CA GLY A 137 6.76 13.92 2.42
C GLY A 137 6.72 15.19 1.56
N GLU A 138 6.86 16.37 2.20
CA GLU A 138 6.92 17.66 1.49
C GLU A 138 8.08 17.70 0.48
N ARG A 139 9.28 17.27 0.89
CA ARG A 139 10.45 17.25 0.01
C ARG A 139 10.30 16.29 -1.17
N LEU A 140 9.60 15.18 -1.00
CA LEU A 140 9.27 14.25 -2.09
C LEU A 140 8.30 14.89 -3.10
N LEU A 141 7.31 15.66 -2.62
CA LEU A 141 6.40 16.41 -3.49
C LEU A 141 7.15 17.55 -4.22
N ASP A 142 8.03 18.28 -3.54
CA ASP A 142 8.91 19.29 -4.14
C ASP A 142 9.86 18.68 -5.19
N ALA A 143 10.24 17.41 -5.00
CA ALA A 143 11.03 16.66 -5.98
C ALA A 143 10.21 16.21 -7.20
N GLY A 144 8.88 16.48 -7.23
CA GLY A 144 7.99 16.17 -8.36
C GLY A 144 7.17 14.89 -8.20
N CYS A 145 7.23 14.20 -7.06
CA CYS A 145 6.33 13.09 -6.79
C CYS A 145 4.88 13.59 -6.68
N ARG A 146 3.93 12.78 -7.15
CA ARG A 146 2.48 13.08 -7.08
C ARG A 146 1.71 12.08 -6.24
N VAL A 147 2.42 11.23 -5.52
CA VAL A 147 1.90 10.21 -4.60
C VAL A 147 2.95 9.97 -3.53
N LEU A 148 2.55 9.59 -2.33
CA LEU A 148 3.45 9.17 -1.26
C LEU A 148 3.08 7.77 -0.79
N MET A 149 4.09 6.97 -0.43
CA MET A 149 3.90 5.60 0.05
C MET A 149 4.53 5.42 1.45
N PRO A 150 3.88 5.99 2.51
CA PRO A 150 4.36 5.77 3.85
C PRO A 150 4.21 4.31 4.28
N TRP A 151 5.16 3.80 5.06
CA TRP A 151 5.05 2.47 5.63
C TRP A 151 3.99 2.39 6.75
N GLY A 152 3.37 1.23 6.92
CA GLY A 152 2.61 0.92 8.13
C GLY A 152 3.55 0.50 9.27
N ALA A 153 4.51 -0.36 8.93
CA ALA A 153 5.59 -0.85 9.78
C ALA A 153 6.74 -1.37 8.88
N PRO A 154 7.92 -1.71 9.42
CA PRO A 154 9.02 -2.26 8.64
C PRO A 154 8.61 -3.46 7.78
N ILE A 155 9.19 -3.56 6.58
CA ILE A 155 8.87 -4.58 5.58
C ILE A 155 8.91 -5.99 6.19
N GLY A 156 7.86 -6.77 5.96
CA GLY A 156 7.79 -8.17 6.37
C GLY A 156 7.48 -8.42 7.84
N THR A 157 7.28 -7.39 8.66
CA THR A 157 7.06 -7.55 10.11
C THR A 157 5.62 -7.91 10.49
N GLY A 158 4.62 -7.61 9.65
CA GLY A 158 3.22 -7.87 9.95
C GLY A 158 2.64 -7.10 11.14
N ARG A 159 3.30 -6.01 11.56
CA ARG A 159 2.92 -5.23 12.76
C ARG A 159 1.80 -4.23 12.56
N GLY A 160 1.29 -4.10 11.33
CA GLY A 160 0.18 -3.20 10.98
C GLY A 160 0.58 -1.73 10.95
N LEU A 161 -0.33 -0.86 11.38
CA LEU A 161 -0.12 0.59 11.41
C LEU A 161 0.53 0.98 12.74
N ARG A 162 1.84 0.82 12.83
CA ARG A 162 2.58 0.96 14.09
C ARG A 162 2.49 2.37 14.69
N HIS A 163 2.52 3.39 13.84
CA HIS A 163 2.45 4.80 14.25
C HIS A 163 1.17 5.45 13.69
N ALA A 164 0.00 4.89 14.09
CA ALA A 164 -1.29 5.28 13.53
C ALA A 164 -1.59 6.78 13.68
N GLU A 165 -1.16 7.41 14.79
CA GLU A 165 -1.34 8.86 15.00
C GLU A 165 -0.52 9.69 14.02
N ALA A 166 0.74 9.33 13.78
CA ALA A 166 1.58 10.01 12.80
C ALA A 166 1.06 9.81 11.37
N LEU A 167 0.57 8.61 11.05
CA LEU A 167 -0.08 8.34 9.77
C LEU A 167 -1.38 9.14 9.61
N ALA A 168 -2.18 9.30 10.66
CA ALA A 168 -3.37 10.15 10.66
C ALA A 168 -3.01 11.62 10.43
N ALA A 169 -1.96 12.12 11.09
CA ALA A 169 -1.44 13.47 10.89
C ALA A 169 -0.98 13.65 9.43
N MET A 170 -0.28 12.67 8.87
CA MET A 170 0.15 12.68 7.46
C MET A 170 -1.05 12.74 6.50
N ARG A 171 -2.12 11.98 6.75
CA ARG A 171 -3.35 12.04 5.95
C ARG A 171 -4.04 13.39 6.02
N GLN A 172 -4.07 14.01 7.20
CA GLN A 172 -4.65 15.33 7.39
C GLN A 172 -3.84 16.44 6.72
N HIS A 173 -2.53 16.32 6.74
CA HIS A 173 -1.61 17.29 6.13
C HIS A 173 -1.67 17.24 4.60
N PHE A 174 -1.58 16.07 4.00
CA PHE A 174 -1.57 15.86 2.55
C PHE A 174 -2.96 15.50 1.99
N ARG A 175 -3.96 16.36 2.21
CA ARG A 175 -5.38 16.06 1.90
C ARG A 175 -5.63 15.69 0.44
N ASP A 176 -4.95 16.37 -0.47
CA ASP A 176 -5.15 16.23 -1.92
C ASP A 176 -4.10 15.34 -2.60
N VAL A 177 -3.20 14.77 -1.82
CA VAL A 177 -2.17 13.87 -2.32
C VAL A 177 -2.60 12.41 -2.10
N PRO A 178 -2.56 11.56 -3.12
CA PRO A 178 -2.78 10.13 -2.93
C PRO A 178 -1.74 9.54 -1.98
N LEU A 179 -2.20 8.89 -0.91
CA LEU A 179 -1.38 8.22 0.09
C LEU A 179 -1.65 6.71 0.07
N ILE A 180 -0.61 5.92 -0.08
CA ILE A 180 -0.66 4.46 -0.13
C ILE A 180 0.12 3.89 1.05
N ILE A 181 -0.53 3.15 1.94
CA ILE A 181 0.22 2.43 2.99
C ILE A 181 0.99 1.29 2.35
N ASP A 182 2.31 1.31 2.53
CA ASP A 182 3.23 0.31 1.98
C ASP A 182 3.95 -0.43 3.09
N ALA A 183 3.96 -1.75 3.01
CA ALA A 183 4.65 -2.63 3.96
C ALA A 183 4.06 -2.71 5.39
N GLY A 184 4.48 -3.72 6.11
CA GLY A 184 4.15 -3.92 7.52
C GLY A 184 2.76 -4.46 7.82
N LEU A 185 1.84 -4.52 6.85
CA LEU A 185 0.51 -5.10 7.04
C LEU A 185 0.60 -6.63 7.14
N GLY A 186 0.01 -7.19 8.20
CA GLY A 186 0.01 -8.62 8.49
C GLY A 186 -1.38 -9.27 8.49
N ALA A 187 -2.44 -8.45 8.61
CA ALA A 187 -3.81 -8.94 8.68
C ALA A 187 -4.76 -8.06 7.84
N PRO A 188 -5.86 -8.64 7.29
CA PRO A 188 -6.86 -7.89 6.54
C PRO A 188 -7.49 -6.73 7.34
N SER A 189 -7.69 -6.88 8.65
CA SER A 189 -8.19 -5.81 9.52
C SER A 189 -7.31 -4.55 9.51
N GLN A 190 -5.99 -4.70 9.36
CA GLN A 190 -5.06 -3.57 9.31
C GLN A 190 -5.17 -2.82 7.97
N ALA A 191 -5.49 -3.53 6.89
CA ALA A 191 -5.79 -2.90 5.60
C ALA A 191 -7.14 -2.17 5.63
N ALA A 192 -8.16 -2.73 6.28
CA ALA A 192 -9.42 -2.04 6.53
C ALA A 192 -9.18 -0.76 7.33
N GLN A 193 -8.42 -0.83 8.42
CA GLN A 193 -8.07 0.33 9.25
C GLN A 193 -7.37 1.43 8.42
N ALA A 194 -6.43 1.09 7.55
CA ALA A 194 -5.79 2.06 6.66
C ALA A 194 -6.83 2.77 5.77
N MET A 195 -7.79 2.02 5.21
CA MET A 195 -8.85 2.59 4.39
C MET A 195 -9.81 3.47 5.20
N GLU A 196 -10.18 3.05 6.41
CA GLU A 196 -11.01 3.81 7.35
C GLU A 196 -10.38 5.15 7.74
N MET A 197 -9.05 5.18 7.88
CA MET A 197 -8.28 6.40 8.11
C MET A 197 -8.23 7.34 6.90
N GLY A 198 -8.77 6.93 5.73
CA GLY A 198 -8.82 7.73 4.52
C GLY A 198 -7.60 7.64 3.61
N PHE A 199 -6.74 6.64 3.80
CA PHE A 199 -5.67 6.35 2.83
C PHE A 199 -6.28 5.90 1.50
N ASP A 200 -5.57 6.16 0.40
CA ASP A 200 -6.09 5.91 -0.94
C ASP A 200 -5.91 4.47 -1.39
N GLY A 201 -4.94 3.78 -0.84
CA GLY A 201 -4.66 2.38 -1.16
C GLY A 201 -3.70 1.73 -0.18
N VAL A 202 -3.49 0.45 -0.35
CA VAL A 202 -2.48 -0.33 0.38
C VAL A 202 -1.66 -1.17 -0.58
N LEU A 203 -0.37 -1.34 -0.27
CA LEU A 203 0.52 -2.29 -0.91
C LEU A 203 1.06 -3.26 0.13
N LEU A 204 0.95 -4.54 -0.13
CA LEU A 204 1.45 -5.60 0.73
C LEU A 204 1.92 -6.81 -0.09
N ASN A 205 2.71 -7.67 0.52
CA ASN A 205 3.17 -8.90 -0.10
C ASN A 205 3.23 -10.06 0.89
N THR A 206 4.09 -9.99 1.89
CA THR A 206 4.48 -11.09 2.77
C THR A 206 3.28 -11.73 3.48
N ALA A 207 2.32 -10.92 3.93
CA ALA A 207 1.13 -11.42 4.63
C ALA A 207 0.26 -12.33 3.76
N VAL A 208 0.26 -12.11 2.45
CA VAL A 208 -0.42 -12.99 1.50
C VAL A 208 0.47 -14.15 1.09
N ALA A 209 1.69 -13.85 0.62
CA ALA A 209 2.57 -14.86 0.05
C ALA A 209 2.97 -15.98 1.04
N ARG A 210 3.02 -15.66 2.34
CA ARG A 210 3.37 -16.61 3.43
C ARG A 210 2.16 -17.11 4.21
N ALA A 211 0.94 -16.80 3.81
CA ALA A 211 -0.24 -17.41 4.41
C ALA A 211 -0.31 -18.91 4.14
N GLY A 212 -0.97 -19.66 5.01
CA GLY A 212 -1.23 -21.08 4.77
C GLY A 212 -2.04 -21.33 3.49
N ASP A 213 -2.93 -20.39 3.14
CA ASP A 213 -3.63 -20.33 1.87
C ASP A 213 -3.49 -18.88 1.30
N PRO A 214 -2.52 -18.64 0.40
CA PRO A 214 -2.31 -17.31 -0.17
C PRO A 214 -3.50 -16.78 -0.98
N VAL A 215 -4.26 -17.65 -1.64
CA VAL A 215 -5.39 -17.25 -2.48
C VAL A 215 -6.57 -16.79 -1.61
N ALA A 216 -6.89 -17.53 -0.55
CA ALA A 216 -7.92 -17.13 0.41
C ALA A 216 -7.52 -15.84 1.15
N MET A 217 -6.24 -15.71 1.55
CA MET A 217 -5.73 -14.52 2.21
C MET A 217 -5.77 -13.29 1.30
N ALA A 218 -5.41 -13.43 0.03
CA ALA A 218 -5.49 -12.36 -0.97
C ALA A 218 -6.93 -11.85 -1.12
N ARG A 219 -7.90 -12.78 -1.22
CA ARG A 219 -9.33 -12.45 -1.25
C ARG A 219 -9.77 -11.70 0.01
N ALA A 220 -9.34 -12.14 1.18
CA ALA A 220 -9.66 -11.49 2.45
C ALA A 220 -9.13 -10.05 2.50
N PHE A 221 -7.90 -9.80 2.03
CA PHE A 221 -7.35 -8.44 1.91
C PHE A 221 -8.16 -7.58 0.92
N GLY A 222 -8.55 -8.13 -0.24
CA GLY A 222 -9.39 -7.41 -1.21
C GLY A 222 -10.72 -6.96 -0.61
N GLN A 223 -11.39 -7.86 0.11
CA GLN A 223 -12.65 -7.57 0.81
C GLN A 223 -12.47 -6.54 1.92
N ALA A 224 -11.40 -6.64 2.71
CA ALA A 224 -11.09 -5.71 3.80
C ALA A 224 -10.83 -4.28 3.28
N VAL A 225 -10.07 -4.14 2.18
CA VAL A 225 -9.83 -2.86 1.52
C VAL A 225 -11.14 -2.25 1.02
N ALA A 226 -12.01 -3.03 0.41
CA ALA A 226 -13.31 -2.56 -0.06
C ALA A 226 -14.21 -2.14 1.10
N ALA A 227 -14.28 -2.93 2.16
CA ALA A 227 -15.11 -2.65 3.35
C ALA A 227 -14.64 -1.39 4.08
N GLY A 228 -13.32 -1.27 4.37
CA GLY A 228 -12.77 -0.09 5.05
C GLY A 228 -12.95 1.19 4.24
N ARG A 229 -12.81 1.13 2.92
CA ARG A 229 -13.07 2.28 2.05
C ARG A 229 -14.54 2.69 2.06
N LEU A 230 -15.46 1.73 1.98
CA LEU A 230 -16.89 1.97 2.06
C LEU A 230 -17.27 2.61 3.41
N ALA A 231 -16.70 2.11 4.51
CA ALA A 231 -16.90 2.67 5.84
C ALA A 231 -16.43 4.14 5.93
N HIS A 232 -15.25 4.45 5.38
CA HIS A 232 -14.72 5.81 5.31
C HIS A 232 -15.67 6.75 4.53
N GLU A 233 -16.14 6.31 3.36
CA GLU A 233 -17.05 7.11 2.51
C GLU A 233 -18.43 7.28 3.11
N ALA A 234 -18.90 6.30 3.88
CA ALA A 234 -20.17 6.37 4.62
C ALA A 234 -20.12 7.32 5.84
N GLY A 235 -18.90 7.61 6.34
CA GLY A 235 -18.71 8.41 7.54
C GLY A 235 -18.77 7.57 8.81
N LEU A 236 -17.62 7.38 9.44
CA LEU A 236 -17.51 6.66 10.71
C LEU A 236 -18.13 7.47 11.85
N MET A 237 -18.82 6.79 12.77
CA MET A 237 -19.29 7.39 14.00
C MET A 237 -18.07 7.81 14.85
N PRO A 238 -18.04 9.06 15.36
CA PRO A 238 -16.94 9.46 16.25
C PRO A 238 -16.98 8.66 17.56
N PRO A 239 -15.82 8.25 18.09
CA PRO A 239 -15.74 7.64 19.42
C PRO A 239 -16.29 8.56 20.48
N ARG A 240 -16.86 7.97 21.54
CA ARG A 240 -17.38 8.68 22.73
C ARG A 240 -16.80 8.05 23.98
N ASP A 241 -16.49 8.88 24.97
CA ASP A 241 -15.97 8.40 26.26
C ASP A 241 -17.09 7.77 27.12
N MET A 242 -18.35 8.23 26.94
CA MET A 242 -19.50 7.76 27.70
C MET A 242 -20.52 7.07 26.82
N ALA A 243 -21.19 6.07 27.38
CA ALA A 243 -22.28 5.37 26.72
C ALA A 243 -23.45 6.32 26.41
N ALA A 244 -24.08 6.12 25.25
CA ALA A 244 -25.34 6.77 24.91
C ALA A 244 -26.36 5.70 24.54
N PRO A 245 -27.57 5.74 25.10
CA PRO A 245 -28.61 4.76 24.78
C PRO A 245 -28.96 4.84 23.29
N SER A 246 -29.08 3.69 22.64
CA SER A 246 -29.47 3.59 21.23
C SER A 246 -30.99 3.59 21.06
N THR A 247 -31.73 3.29 22.12
CA THR A 247 -33.22 3.28 22.12
C THR A 247 -33.74 4.67 22.44
N PRO A 248 -34.59 5.30 21.59
CA PRO A 248 -35.21 6.59 21.88
C PRO A 248 -36.06 6.50 23.16
N VAL A 249 -35.93 7.51 24.04
CA VAL A 249 -36.74 7.61 25.25
C VAL A 249 -38.18 8.08 24.94
N LEU A 250 -38.39 8.76 23.82
CA LEU A 250 -39.67 9.24 23.33
C LEU A 250 -40.54 8.06 22.91
N GLY A 251 -41.72 7.93 23.56
CA GLY A 251 -42.69 6.86 23.31
C GLY A 251 -42.50 5.61 24.16
N MET A 252 -41.61 5.61 25.14
CA MET A 252 -41.59 4.58 26.18
C MET A 252 -42.83 4.76 27.09
N ALA A 253 -43.56 3.69 27.34
CA ALA A 253 -44.62 3.69 28.34
C ALA A 253 -44.02 4.03 29.71
N ASP A 254 -44.60 5.02 30.39
CA ASP A 254 -44.34 5.25 31.79
C ASP A 254 -44.98 4.10 32.59
N LEU A 255 -44.17 3.19 33.08
CA LEU A 255 -44.62 2.01 33.82
C LEU A 255 -44.95 2.31 35.28
N GLY A 256 -44.86 3.59 35.70
CA GLY A 256 -45.32 4.03 37.03
C GLY A 256 -44.68 3.27 38.20
N LEU A 257 -43.39 2.96 38.13
CA LEU A 257 -42.69 2.19 39.17
C LEU A 257 -42.34 3.01 40.42
N ASP A 258 -42.78 4.28 40.50
CA ASP A 258 -42.58 5.15 41.66
C ASP A 258 -43.43 4.77 42.90
N GLY A 259 -44.12 3.63 42.86
CA GLY A 259 -45.03 3.15 43.91
C GLY A 259 -44.60 1.89 44.68
N LEU A 260 -43.38 1.36 44.43
CA LEU A 260 -42.89 0.18 45.15
C LEU A 260 -41.58 0.51 45.92
N ALA A 261 -41.69 1.30 46.97
CA ALA A 261 -40.69 1.47 48.00
C ALA A 261 -41.29 0.99 49.34
#